data_e9b4fe2cb06022a8727a1699a0a0eabe
#
_entry.id   e9b4fe2cb06022a8727a1699a0a0eabe
#
_cell.length_a   1.000
_cell.length_b   1.000
_cell.length_c   1.000
_cell.angle_alpha   90.00
_cell.angle_beta   90.00
_cell.angle_gamma   90.00
#
_symmetry.space_group_name_H-M   'P 1'
#
loop_
_entity.id
_entity.type
_entity.pdbx_description
1 polymer ?
#
loop_
_entity_poly.entity_id
_entity_poly.type
_entity_poly.pdbx_seq_one_letter_code
_entity_poly.pdbx_strand_id
1 'polypeptide(L)'
;NIVVLVSIVVFGFKDGLKVSALKSTVLMLVTGSVSSFIYSIFGAILSCIMMYIAYRYMSKIFSLIGVSIIGAVSHNFAQVSVASFVMNNFRIFSYLPFLMLIGLFTGYFVGLASIYIIKNLKKNFSEVFER
;
A
#
# COMPACT_ATOMS: atom_id res chain seq x y z
N ASN A 1 3.30 -3.27 -1.15
CA ASN A 1 2.95 -1.83 -1.05
C ASN A 1 4.09 -0.86 -1.41
N ILE A 2 5.33 -1.35 -1.54
CA ILE A 2 6.49 -0.49 -1.86
C ILE A 2 6.31 0.25 -3.19
N VAL A 3 5.89 -0.45 -4.24
CA VAL A 3 5.72 0.13 -5.58
C VAL A 3 4.58 1.18 -5.58
N VAL A 4 3.52 0.93 -4.83
CA VAL A 4 2.39 1.87 -4.68
C VAL A 4 2.84 3.15 -3.98
N LEU A 5 3.59 3.03 -2.87
CA LEU A 5 4.11 4.19 -2.14
C LEU A 5 5.08 5.01 -3.00
N VAL A 6 6.02 4.36 -3.66
CA VAL A 6 6.96 5.03 -4.58
C VAL A 6 6.20 5.75 -5.70
N SER A 7 5.19 5.10 -6.29
CA SER A 7 4.36 5.69 -7.34
C SER A 7 3.58 6.92 -6.87
N ILE A 8 3.03 6.89 -5.65
CA ILE A 8 2.33 8.04 -5.06
C ILE A 8 3.28 9.23 -4.91
N VAL A 9 4.48 8.98 -4.40
CA VAL A 9 5.46 10.06 -4.09
C VAL A 9 6.08 10.65 -5.35
N VAL A 10 6.37 9.83 -6.36
CA VAL A 10 7.08 10.26 -7.58
C VAL A 10 6.11 10.74 -8.66
N PHE A 11 5.02 10.01 -8.90
CA PHE A 11 4.09 10.26 -10.01
C PHE A 11 2.72 10.77 -9.58
N GLY A 12 2.38 10.64 -8.30
CA GLY A 12 1.12 11.12 -7.73
C GLY A 12 0.05 10.05 -7.54
N PHE A 13 -1.10 10.50 -7.04
CA PHE A 13 -2.19 9.63 -6.61
C PHE A 13 -2.79 8.75 -7.72
N LYS A 14 -3.01 9.33 -8.92
CA LYS A 14 -3.60 8.60 -10.05
C LYS A 14 -2.76 7.40 -10.47
N ASP A 15 -1.45 7.56 -10.49
CA ASP A 15 -0.55 6.49 -10.87
C ASP A 15 -0.38 5.46 -9.74
N GLY A 16 -0.43 5.90 -8.49
CA GLY A 16 -0.54 5.00 -7.34
C GLY A 16 -1.77 4.09 -7.41
N LEU A 17 -2.94 4.62 -7.82
CA LEU A 17 -4.16 3.81 -8.03
C LEU A 17 -4.02 2.82 -9.19
N LYS A 18 -3.45 3.24 -10.32
CA LYS A 18 -3.20 2.33 -11.46
C LYS A 18 -2.29 1.17 -11.06
N VAL A 19 -1.22 1.47 -10.34
CA VAL A 19 -0.28 0.44 -9.83
C VAL A 19 -0.98 -0.49 -8.84
N SER A 20 -1.84 0.04 -7.98
CA SER A 20 -2.64 -0.77 -7.05
C SER A 20 -3.56 -1.76 -7.77
N ALA A 21 -4.25 -1.30 -8.81
CA ALA A 21 -5.13 -2.14 -9.64
C ALA A 21 -4.31 -3.20 -10.40
N LEU A 22 -3.22 -2.79 -11.02
CA LEU A 22 -2.34 -3.70 -11.77
C LEU A 22 -1.77 -4.80 -10.86
N LYS A 23 -1.28 -4.43 -9.68
CA LYS A 23 -0.76 -5.40 -8.70
C LYS A 23 -1.80 -6.44 -8.32
N SER A 24 -3.04 -6.02 -8.06
CA SER A 24 -4.13 -6.94 -7.69
C SER A 24 -4.53 -7.85 -8.85
N THR A 25 -4.52 -7.34 -10.08
CA THR A 25 -4.76 -8.14 -11.30
C THR A 25 -3.66 -9.19 -11.50
N VAL A 26 -2.39 -8.79 -11.34
CA VAL A 26 -1.27 -9.74 -11.43
C VAL A 26 -1.38 -10.82 -10.37
N LEU A 27 -1.74 -10.46 -9.14
CA LEU A 27 -1.96 -11.45 -8.07
C LEU A 27 -3.05 -12.46 -8.44
N MET A 28 -4.15 -12.02 -9.05
CA MET A 28 -5.22 -12.91 -9.52
C MET A 28 -4.71 -13.88 -10.59
N LEU A 29 -3.94 -13.39 -11.56
CA LEU A 29 -3.40 -14.22 -12.63
C LEU A 29 -2.40 -15.26 -12.11
N VAL A 30 -1.57 -14.89 -11.15
CA VAL A 30 -0.57 -15.79 -10.54
C VAL A 30 -1.22 -16.84 -9.63
N THR A 31 -2.21 -16.43 -8.83
CA THR A 31 -2.87 -17.33 -7.86
C THR A 31 -4.03 -18.11 -8.45
N GLY A 32 -4.59 -17.68 -9.59
CA GLY A 32 -5.81 -18.23 -10.16
C GLY A 32 -7.07 -18.03 -9.30
N SER A 33 -7.01 -17.16 -8.29
CA SER A 33 -8.07 -16.98 -7.29
C SER A 33 -8.76 -15.61 -7.42
N VAL A 34 -10.03 -15.65 -7.81
CA VAL A 34 -10.89 -14.45 -7.86
C VAL A 34 -11.12 -13.86 -6.47
N SER A 35 -11.25 -14.70 -5.44
CA SER A 35 -11.38 -14.23 -4.06
C SER A 35 -10.16 -13.44 -3.61
N SER A 36 -8.95 -13.92 -3.94
CA SER A 36 -7.70 -13.19 -3.67
C SER A 36 -7.66 -11.83 -4.36
N PHE A 37 -8.19 -11.73 -5.58
CA PHE A 37 -8.32 -10.45 -6.28
C PHE A 37 -9.22 -9.49 -5.53
N ILE A 38 -10.42 -9.94 -5.13
CA ILE A 38 -11.38 -9.10 -4.40
C ILE A 38 -10.75 -8.54 -3.13
N TYR A 39 -10.14 -9.39 -2.30
CA TYR A 39 -9.49 -8.93 -1.06
C TYR A 39 -8.32 -7.99 -1.33
N SER A 40 -7.51 -8.30 -2.34
CA SER A 40 -6.35 -7.50 -2.70
C SER A 40 -6.72 -6.14 -3.26
N ILE A 41 -7.72 -6.03 -4.13
CA ILE A 41 -8.09 -4.76 -4.75
C ILE A 41 -8.65 -3.76 -3.75
N PHE A 42 -9.56 -4.20 -2.87
CA PHE A 42 -10.10 -3.33 -1.81
C PHE A 42 -9.01 -2.90 -0.82
N GLY A 43 -8.14 -3.83 -0.41
CA GLY A 43 -6.99 -3.53 0.43
C GLY A 43 -6.04 -2.53 -0.23
N ALA A 44 -5.74 -2.71 -1.51
CA ALA A 44 -4.83 -1.85 -2.25
C ALA A 44 -5.39 -0.44 -2.47
N ILE A 45 -6.68 -0.31 -2.79
CA ILE A 45 -7.34 0.99 -2.96
C ILE A 45 -7.36 1.76 -1.64
N LEU A 46 -7.84 1.13 -0.55
CA LEU A 46 -7.88 1.81 0.75
C LEU A 46 -6.48 2.20 1.22
N SER A 47 -5.50 1.31 1.09
CA SER A 47 -4.10 1.59 1.40
C SER A 47 -3.55 2.78 0.59
N CYS A 48 -3.82 2.82 -0.71
CA CYS A 48 -3.40 3.91 -1.59
C CYS A 48 -4.00 5.25 -1.16
N ILE A 49 -5.29 5.29 -0.87
CA ILE A 49 -5.99 6.49 -0.41
C ILE A 49 -5.39 6.98 0.92
N MET A 50 -5.24 6.09 1.88
CA MET A 50 -4.72 6.43 3.21
C MET A 50 -3.25 6.88 3.17
N MET A 51 -2.42 6.23 2.35
CA MET A 51 -1.04 6.67 2.12
C MET A 51 -0.99 8.05 1.47
N TYR A 52 -1.84 8.32 0.48
CA TYR A 52 -1.89 9.62 -0.17
C TYR A 52 -2.33 10.72 0.79
N ILE A 53 -3.37 10.49 1.58
CA ILE A 53 -3.84 11.44 2.61
C ILE A 53 -2.73 11.73 3.62
N ALA A 54 -2.10 10.69 4.15
CA ALA A 54 -1.01 10.82 5.11
C ALA A 54 0.20 11.57 4.50
N TYR A 55 0.58 11.25 3.28
CA TYR A 55 1.68 11.90 2.56
C TYR A 55 1.38 13.36 2.24
N ARG A 56 0.17 13.67 1.75
CA ARG A 56 -0.18 15.02 1.28
C ARG A 56 -0.48 15.99 2.42
N TYR A 57 -1.24 15.54 3.41
CA TYR A 57 -1.78 16.43 4.46
C TYR A 57 -1.05 16.30 5.80
N MET A 58 -0.38 15.19 6.05
CA MET A 58 0.25 14.89 7.33
C MET A 58 1.77 14.71 7.23
N SER A 59 2.40 15.18 6.16
CA SER A 59 3.85 15.08 5.92
C SER A 59 4.71 15.77 6.99
N LYS A 60 4.14 16.71 7.74
CA LYS A 60 4.80 17.37 8.89
C LYS A 60 4.85 16.46 10.13
N ILE A 61 3.96 15.50 10.23
CA ILE A 61 3.80 14.61 11.39
C ILE A 61 4.40 13.24 11.10
N PHE A 62 4.14 12.71 9.87
CA PHE A 62 4.57 11.38 9.48
C PHE A 62 5.70 11.42 8.46
N SER A 63 6.76 10.67 8.74
CA SER A 63 7.80 10.34 7.76
C SER A 63 7.23 9.35 6.72
N LEU A 64 7.98 9.07 5.64
CA LEU A 64 7.61 8.04 4.65
C LEU A 64 7.44 6.65 5.30
N ILE A 65 8.15 6.38 6.39
CA ILE A 65 7.96 5.15 7.19
C ILE A 65 6.57 5.15 7.82
N GLY A 66 6.15 6.24 8.45
CA GLY A 66 4.81 6.37 9.02
C GLY A 66 3.71 6.24 7.98
N VAL A 67 3.89 6.86 6.81
CA VAL A 67 2.96 6.72 5.67
C VAL A 67 2.86 5.27 5.22
N SER A 68 3.98 4.55 5.14
CA SER A 68 4.01 3.14 4.78
C SER A 68 3.28 2.26 5.79
N ILE A 69 3.48 2.52 7.08
CA ILE A 69 2.80 1.80 8.17
C ILE A 69 1.28 2.01 8.08
N ILE A 70 0.83 3.26 7.90
CA ILE A 70 -0.59 3.57 7.68
C ILE A 70 -1.14 2.78 6.49
N GLY A 71 -0.40 2.74 5.38
CA GLY A 71 -0.78 1.95 4.21
C GLY A 71 -0.90 0.46 4.49
N ALA A 72 0.05 -0.13 5.22
CA ALA A 72 0.03 -1.55 5.56
C ALA A 72 -1.14 -1.91 6.50
N VAL A 73 -1.35 -1.12 7.54
CA VAL A 73 -2.47 -1.30 8.49
C VAL A 73 -3.82 -1.16 7.78
N SER A 74 -4.00 -0.12 6.97
CA SER A 74 -5.22 0.11 6.20
C SER A 74 -5.50 -1.01 5.20
N HIS A 75 -4.45 -1.53 4.56
CA HIS A 75 -4.55 -2.67 3.66
C HIS A 75 -5.09 -3.91 4.38
N ASN A 76 -4.49 -4.28 5.51
CA ASN A 76 -4.90 -5.44 6.29
C ASN A 76 -6.32 -5.27 6.83
N PHE A 77 -6.67 -4.07 7.30
CA PHE A 77 -8.02 -3.76 7.77
C PHE A 77 -9.08 -3.95 6.68
N ALA A 78 -8.83 -3.42 5.48
CA ALA A 78 -9.74 -3.58 4.35
C ALA A 78 -9.89 -5.04 3.94
N GLN A 79 -8.78 -5.80 3.88
CA GLN A 79 -8.84 -7.22 3.53
C GLN A 79 -9.66 -8.04 4.52
N VAL A 80 -9.47 -7.84 5.82
CA VAL A 80 -10.24 -8.53 6.87
C VAL A 80 -11.72 -8.14 6.80
N SER A 81 -12.02 -6.86 6.58
CA SER A 81 -13.39 -6.37 6.47
C SER A 81 -14.11 -7.00 5.29
N VAL A 82 -13.48 -7.03 4.11
CA VAL A 82 -14.06 -7.64 2.91
C VAL A 82 -14.19 -9.15 3.08
N ALA A 83 -13.17 -9.82 3.63
CA ALA A 83 -13.23 -11.25 3.89
C ALA A 83 -14.36 -11.61 4.86
N SER A 84 -14.52 -10.84 5.94
CA SER A 84 -15.62 -11.02 6.90
C SER A 84 -17.00 -10.85 6.26
N PHE A 85 -17.13 -9.86 5.37
CA PHE A 85 -18.37 -9.62 4.64
C PHE A 85 -18.70 -10.75 3.65
N VAL A 86 -17.71 -11.15 2.83
CA VAL A 86 -17.89 -12.19 1.80
C VAL A 86 -18.17 -13.55 2.41
N MET A 87 -17.50 -13.88 3.52
CA MET A 87 -17.69 -15.16 4.23
C MET A 87 -18.83 -15.12 5.25
N ASN A 88 -19.49 -13.98 5.40
CA ASN A 88 -20.53 -13.75 6.41
C ASN A 88 -20.14 -14.23 7.82
N ASN A 89 -18.89 -13.96 8.21
CA ASN A 89 -18.32 -14.45 9.46
C ASN A 89 -17.46 -13.39 10.15
N PHE A 90 -18.02 -12.76 11.21
CA PHE A 90 -17.32 -11.74 11.99
C PHE A 90 -16.13 -12.27 12.81
N ARG A 91 -16.02 -13.58 13.03
CA ARG A 91 -14.88 -14.18 13.75
C ARG A 91 -13.55 -13.94 13.03
N ILE A 92 -13.57 -13.62 11.74
CA ILE A 92 -12.40 -13.28 10.95
C ILE A 92 -11.69 -12.03 11.50
N PHE A 93 -12.41 -11.11 12.12
CA PHE A 93 -11.80 -9.97 12.81
C PHE A 93 -10.87 -10.34 13.98
N SER A 94 -10.95 -11.56 14.49
CA SER A 94 -10.01 -12.06 15.52
C SER A 94 -8.56 -12.12 15.01
N TYR A 95 -8.34 -12.22 13.70
CA TYR A 95 -7.02 -12.19 13.08
C TYR A 95 -6.46 -10.76 12.92
N LEU A 96 -7.31 -9.73 13.04
CA LEU A 96 -6.92 -8.35 12.77
C LEU A 96 -5.77 -7.85 13.68
N PRO A 97 -5.77 -8.06 15.01
CA PRO A 97 -4.67 -7.62 15.86
C PRO A 97 -3.32 -8.20 15.43
N PHE A 98 -3.28 -9.49 15.07
CA PHE A 98 -2.08 -10.16 14.58
C PHE A 98 -1.61 -9.60 13.24
N LEU A 99 -2.54 -9.39 12.30
CA LEU A 99 -2.24 -8.80 11.00
C LEU A 99 -1.79 -7.33 11.11
N MET A 100 -2.31 -6.59 12.10
CA MET A 100 -1.84 -5.23 12.37
C MET A 100 -0.40 -5.22 12.88
N LEU A 101 -0.02 -6.12 13.78
CA LEU A 101 1.37 -6.25 14.22
C LEU A 101 2.31 -6.56 13.05
N ILE A 102 1.95 -7.53 12.21
CA ILE A 102 2.70 -7.83 10.99
C ILE A 102 2.76 -6.60 10.08
N GLY A 103 1.65 -5.88 9.94
CA GLY A 103 1.56 -4.65 9.16
C GLY A 103 2.49 -3.55 9.66
N LEU A 104 2.67 -3.41 10.97
CA LEU A 104 3.65 -2.46 11.55
C LEU A 104 5.07 -2.82 11.13
N PHE A 105 5.48 -4.08 11.27
CA PHE A 105 6.82 -4.53 10.88
C PHE A 105 7.05 -4.40 9.37
N THR A 106 6.14 -4.92 8.56
CA THR A 106 6.26 -4.87 7.09
C THR A 106 6.20 -3.44 6.58
N GLY A 107 5.34 -2.60 7.15
CA GLY A 107 5.23 -1.18 6.83
C GLY A 107 6.51 -0.41 7.14
N TYR A 108 7.17 -0.72 8.25
CA TYR A 108 8.46 -0.13 8.60
C TYR A 108 9.54 -0.45 7.55
N PHE A 109 9.72 -1.72 7.20
CA PHE A 109 10.72 -2.13 6.20
C PHE A 109 10.41 -1.61 4.80
N VAL A 110 9.13 -1.64 4.41
CA VAL A 110 8.67 -1.07 3.14
C VAL A 110 8.94 0.43 3.09
N GLY A 111 8.71 1.14 4.19
CA GLY A 111 9.01 2.57 4.31
C GLY A 111 10.50 2.88 4.14
N LEU A 112 11.38 2.13 4.81
CA LEU A 112 12.83 2.26 4.67
C LEU A 112 13.28 2.04 3.23
N ALA A 113 12.84 0.95 2.62
CA ALA A 113 13.17 0.63 1.23
C ALA A 113 12.65 1.70 0.25
N SER A 114 11.44 2.22 0.50
CA SER A 114 10.86 3.29 -0.32
C SER A 114 11.67 4.58 -0.27
N ILE A 115 12.19 4.98 0.89
CA ILE A 115 13.07 6.15 1.03
C ILE A 115 14.30 6.01 0.13
N TYR A 116 14.95 4.85 0.17
CA TYR A 116 16.14 4.58 -0.63
C TYR A 116 15.83 4.62 -2.13
N ILE A 117 14.75 3.97 -2.57
CA ILE A 117 14.32 3.94 -3.96
C ILE A 117 13.97 5.35 -4.46
N ILE A 118 13.18 6.11 -3.70
CA ILE A 118 12.76 7.46 -4.07
C ILE A 118 13.97 8.38 -4.20
N LYS A 119 14.93 8.30 -3.28
CA LYS A 119 16.15 9.08 -3.33
C LYS A 119 16.94 8.81 -4.60
N ASN A 120 17.11 7.54 -4.98
CA ASN A 120 17.83 7.15 -6.19
C ASN A 120 17.07 7.55 -7.47
N LEU A 121 15.76 7.37 -7.49
CA LEU A 121 14.94 7.79 -8.64
C LEU A 121 15.04 9.30 -8.86
N LYS A 122 14.87 10.12 -7.82
CA LYS A 122 14.94 11.58 -7.93
C LYS A 122 16.32 12.04 -8.43
N LYS A 123 17.40 11.41 -7.98
CA LYS A 123 18.75 11.70 -8.45
C LYS A 123 18.89 11.41 -9.95
N ASN A 124 18.47 10.24 -10.40
CA ASN A 124 18.58 9.85 -11.80
C ASN A 124 17.68 10.70 -12.72
N PHE A 125 16.47 11.09 -12.25
CA PHE A 125 15.60 11.98 -13.02
C PHE A 125 16.19 13.38 -13.16
N SER A 126 16.81 13.95 -12.13
CA SER A 126 17.47 15.26 -12.25
C SER A 126 18.60 15.23 -13.29
N GLU A 127 19.39 14.17 -13.32
CA GLU A 127 20.48 14.00 -14.30
C GLU A 127 19.96 13.88 -15.75
N VAL A 128 18.75 13.35 -15.95
CA VAL A 128 18.14 13.23 -17.29
C VAL A 128 17.57 14.56 -17.78
N PHE A 129 17.03 15.40 -16.89
CA PHE A 129 16.45 16.70 -17.25
C PHE A 129 17.48 17.84 -17.32
N GLU A 130 18.69 17.65 -16.77
CA GLU A 130 19.81 18.60 -16.89
C GLU A 130 20.68 18.36 -18.14
N ARG A 131 20.38 17.36 -18.95
CA ARG A 131 21.02 17.10 -20.26
C ARG A 131 20.14 17.59 -21.39
#